data_a79cb393d14cbbdfa277bb768dea59aa
#
_entry.id   a79cb393d14cbbdfa277bb768dea59aa
#
_cell.length_a   1.000
_cell.length_b   1.000
_cell.length_c   1.000
_cell.angle_alpha   90.00
_cell.angle_beta   90.00
_cell.angle_gamma   90.00
#
_symmetry.space_group_name_H-M   'P 1'
#
loop_
_entity.id
_entity.type
_entity.pdbx_description
1 polymer ?
#
loop_
_entity_poly.entity_id
_entity_poly.type
_entity_poly.pdbx_seq_one_letter_code
_entity_poly.pdbx_strand_id
1 'polypeptide(L)'
;MDDSEIVELYWKRSEKAITETSKKYSNYCHYISYNILHNDEDVKECLNDTYLRAWNAIPPERPTYLASFLGKITRNLSLNRYKQNTTKKRGFGQTELALSELEDCIPATSEDRKSVV
;
A
#
# COMPACT_ATOMS: atom_id res chain seq x y z
N MET A 1 8.32 -14.64 12.33
CA MET A 1 6.96 -15.21 12.32
C MET A 1 6.52 -15.39 10.88
N ASP A 2 5.94 -16.53 10.57
CA ASP A 2 5.48 -16.81 9.21
C ASP A 2 4.27 -16.00 8.85
N ASP A 3 4.08 -15.79 7.56
CA ASP A 3 2.92 -15.03 7.09
C ASP A 3 1.62 -15.68 7.54
N SER A 4 1.54 -16.99 7.50
CA SER A 4 0.31 -17.66 7.91
C SER A 4 0.04 -17.43 9.38
N GLU A 5 1.08 -17.36 10.20
CA GLU A 5 0.90 -17.09 11.61
C GLU A 5 0.41 -15.67 11.83
N ILE A 6 0.93 -14.73 11.04
CA ILE A 6 0.49 -13.35 11.13
C ILE A 6 -0.98 -13.25 10.75
N VAL A 7 -1.38 -13.92 9.68
CA VAL A 7 -2.77 -13.92 9.25
C VAL A 7 -3.67 -14.49 10.34
N GLU A 8 -3.21 -15.55 11.02
CA GLU A 8 -3.98 -16.11 12.11
C GLU A 8 -4.17 -15.12 13.25
N LEU A 9 -3.17 -14.30 13.51
CA LEU A 9 -3.32 -13.27 14.53
C LEU A 9 -4.40 -12.27 14.16
N TYR A 10 -4.51 -11.93 12.89
CA TYR A 10 -5.58 -11.05 12.43
C TYR A 10 -6.93 -11.72 12.64
N TRP A 11 -7.00 -13.00 12.33
CA TRP A 11 -8.26 -13.72 12.49
C TRP A 11 -8.67 -13.82 13.95
N LYS A 12 -7.70 -13.86 14.84
CA LYS A 12 -7.97 -13.89 16.27
C LYS A 12 -8.22 -12.50 16.81
N ARG A 13 -8.14 -11.49 15.97
CA ARG A 13 -8.30 -10.09 16.32
C ARG A 13 -7.27 -9.67 17.38
N SER A 14 -6.06 -10.18 17.25
CA SER A 14 -4.98 -9.82 18.14
C SER A 14 -4.22 -8.65 17.57
N GLU A 15 -3.99 -7.63 18.38
CA GLU A 15 -3.25 -6.46 17.90
C GLU A 15 -1.81 -6.80 17.59
N LYS A 16 -1.33 -7.92 18.07
CA LYS A 16 0.01 -8.36 17.74
C LYS A 16 0.15 -8.56 16.23
N ALA A 17 -0.96 -8.80 15.55
CA ALA A 17 -0.93 -8.96 14.10
C ALA A 17 -0.33 -7.73 13.45
N ILE A 18 -0.72 -6.55 13.89
CA ILE A 18 -0.23 -5.31 13.31
C ILE A 18 1.25 -5.14 13.66
N THR A 19 1.61 -5.42 14.89
CA THR A 19 3.00 -5.31 15.33
C THR A 19 3.91 -6.21 14.51
N GLU A 20 3.50 -7.46 14.32
CA GLU A 20 4.31 -8.42 13.58
C GLU A 20 4.39 -8.05 12.11
N THR A 21 3.30 -7.54 11.55
CA THR A 21 3.29 -7.08 10.18
C THR A 21 4.29 -5.94 10.01
N SER A 22 4.26 -5.00 10.93
CA SER A 22 5.15 -3.86 10.88
C SER A 22 6.61 -4.30 10.98
N LYS A 23 6.90 -5.19 11.91
CA LYS A 23 8.27 -5.67 12.06
C LYS A 23 8.79 -6.34 10.81
N LYS A 24 7.95 -7.10 10.16
CA LYS A 24 8.39 -7.89 9.03
C LYS A 24 8.39 -7.10 7.72
N TYR A 25 7.41 -6.23 7.53
CA TYR A 25 7.19 -5.61 6.23
C TYR A 25 7.29 -4.09 6.19
N SER A 26 7.65 -3.43 7.29
CA SER A 26 7.69 -1.98 7.25
C SER A 26 8.69 -1.45 6.23
N ASN A 27 9.86 -2.07 6.13
CA ASN A 27 10.86 -1.62 5.17
C ASN A 27 10.39 -1.81 3.75
N TYR A 28 9.74 -2.92 3.49
CA TYR A 28 9.22 -3.24 2.17
C TYR A 28 8.15 -2.22 1.78
N CYS A 29 7.21 -1.96 2.66
CA CYS A 29 6.14 -1.01 2.39
C CYS A 29 6.69 0.40 2.28
N HIS A 30 7.67 0.75 3.11
CA HIS A 30 8.29 2.05 3.07
C HIS A 30 8.94 2.26 1.69
N TYR A 31 9.62 1.25 1.20
CA TYR A 31 10.28 1.34 -0.09
C TYR A 31 9.26 1.63 -1.19
N ILE A 32 8.15 0.89 -1.21
CA ILE A 32 7.11 1.08 -2.21
C ILE A 32 6.55 2.49 -2.14
N SER A 33 6.20 2.92 -0.95
CA SER A 33 5.55 4.21 -0.76
C SER A 33 6.50 5.36 -1.05
N TYR A 34 7.73 5.24 -0.59
CA TYR A 34 8.69 6.31 -0.76
C TYR A 34 9.05 6.52 -2.23
N ASN A 35 9.10 5.45 -3.01
CA ASN A 35 9.38 5.58 -4.43
C ASN A 35 8.29 6.35 -5.16
N ILE A 36 7.11 6.41 -4.60
CA ILE A 36 6.02 7.16 -5.20
C ILE A 36 5.94 8.56 -4.63
N LEU A 37 6.07 8.70 -3.33
CA LEU A 37 5.81 9.96 -2.65
C LEU A 37 7.03 10.82 -2.37
N HIS A 38 8.17 10.23 -2.17
CA HIS A 38 9.42 10.92 -1.86
C HIS A 38 9.27 11.88 -0.68
N ASN A 39 8.45 11.50 0.29
CA ASN A 39 8.19 12.34 1.46
C ASN A 39 7.91 11.43 2.64
N ASP A 40 8.77 11.50 3.67
CA ASP A 40 8.68 10.58 4.79
C ASP A 40 7.38 10.71 5.58
N GLU A 41 6.86 11.90 5.72
CA GLU A 41 5.63 12.07 6.46
C GLU A 41 4.46 11.41 5.78
N ASP A 42 4.37 11.61 4.47
CA ASP A 42 3.30 10.99 3.70
C ASP A 42 3.44 9.46 3.70
N VAL A 43 4.68 8.99 3.62
CA VAL A 43 4.93 7.56 3.65
C VAL A 43 4.46 6.99 4.98
N LYS A 44 4.77 7.68 6.07
CA LYS A 44 4.37 7.21 7.37
C LYS A 44 2.86 7.06 7.48
N GLU A 45 2.13 8.04 6.98
CA GLU A 45 0.69 7.97 6.99
C GLU A 45 0.17 6.83 6.15
N CYS A 46 0.77 6.63 4.98
CA CYS A 46 0.35 5.53 4.12
C CYS A 46 0.61 4.18 4.75
N LEU A 47 1.71 4.05 5.47
CA LEU A 47 1.99 2.80 6.15
C LEU A 47 0.97 2.54 7.26
N ASN A 48 0.65 3.56 8.03
CA ASN A 48 -0.36 3.40 9.06
C ASN A 48 -1.70 2.99 8.45
N ASP A 49 -2.06 3.60 7.35
CA ASP A 49 -3.31 3.25 6.68
C ASP A 49 -3.25 1.84 6.10
N THR A 50 -2.08 1.42 5.63
CA THR A 50 -1.91 0.07 5.12
C THR A 50 -2.21 -0.95 6.21
N TYR A 51 -1.66 -0.72 7.40
CA TYR A 51 -1.88 -1.65 8.50
C TYR A 51 -3.33 -1.64 8.93
N LEU A 52 -3.97 -0.50 8.92
CA LEU A 52 -5.37 -0.41 9.29
C LEU A 52 -6.25 -1.12 8.28
N ARG A 53 -5.94 -0.98 7.01
CA ARG A 53 -6.70 -1.67 5.98
C ARG A 53 -6.52 -3.17 6.06
N ALA A 54 -5.31 -3.61 6.38
CA ALA A 54 -5.08 -5.03 6.57
C ALA A 54 -5.90 -5.53 7.76
N TRP A 55 -5.96 -4.75 8.83
CA TRP A 55 -6.71 -5.12 10.01
C TRP A 55 -8.19 -5.25 9.68
N ASN A 56 -8.71 -4.37 8.83
CA ASN A 56 -10.12 -4.40 8.46
C ASN A 56 -10.44 -5.46 7.42
N ALA A 57 -9.47 -5.83 6.61
CA ALA A 57 -9.70 -6.80 5.55
C ALA A 57 -9.51 -8.24 6.01
N ILE A 58 -8.70 -8.45 7.00
CA ILE A 58 -8.43 -9.78 7.54
C ILE A 58 -8.99 -9.85 8.94
N PRO A 59 -10.01 -10.65 9.24
CA PRO A 59 -10.76 -11.43 8.32
C PRO A 59 -11.77 -10.60 7.57
N PRO A 60 -12.40 -11.11 6.52
CA PRO A 60 -12.40 -12.52 6.12
C PRO A 60 -11.31 -12.91 5.12
N GLU A 61 -10.52 -11.95 4.66
CA GLU A 61 -9.49 -12.30 3.70
C GLU A 61 -8.43 -13.22 4.32
N ARG A 62 -7.89 -14.11 3.49
CA ARG A 62 -6.77 -14.94 3.91
C ARG A 62 -5.72 -14.90 2.82
N PRO A 63 -4.94 -13.85 2.76
CA PRO A 63 -3.96 -13.73 1.68
C PRO A 63 -2.92 -14.84 1.74
N THR A 64 -2.67 -15.45 0.59
CA THR A 64 -1.66 -16.48 0.48
C THR A 64 -0.29 -15.85 0.61
N TYR A 65 -0.10 -14.70 -0.02
CA TYR A 65 1.17 -13.98 0.04
C TYR A 65 0.93 -12.63 0.70
N LEU A 66 1.28 -12.54 1.95
CA LEU A 66 1.04 -11.33 2.71
C LEU A 66 1.81 -10.14 2.14
N ALA A 67 3.02 -10.39 1.65
CA ALA A 67 3.81 -9.31 1.05
C ALA A 67 3.09 -8.68 -0.12
N SER A 68 2.53 -9.48 -1.01
CA SER A 68 1.80 -8.97 -2.16
C SER A 68 0.55 -8.23 -1.75
N PHE A 69 -0.12 -8.75 -0.76
CA PHE A 69 -1.35 -8.15 -0.24
C PHE A 69 -1.05 -6.75 0.31
N LEU A 70 -0.03 -6.66 1.14
CA LEU A 70 0.35 -5.39 1.74
C LEU A 70 0.92 -4.42 0.71
N GLY A 71 1.71 -4.94 -0.22
CA GLY A 71 2.30 -4.10 -1.24
C GLY A 71 1.26 -3.45 -2.13
N LYS A 72 0.21 -4.19 -2.44
CA LYS A 72 -0.86 -3.66 -3.26
C LYS A 72 -1.57 -2.52 -2.54
N ILE A 73 -1.87 -2.73 -1.26
CA ILE A 73 -2.54 -1.71 -0.47
C ILE A 73 -1.66 -0.47 -0.36
N THR A 74 -0.39 -0.67 -0.04
CA THR A 74 0.54 0.43 0.13
C THR A 74 0.66 1.23 -1.15
N ARG A 75 0.79 0.56 -2.28
CA ARG A 75 0.94 1.24 -3.56
C ARG A 75 -0.31 2.05 -3.89
N ASN A 76 -1.48 1.46 -3.71
CA ASN A 76 -2.72 2.15 -4.01
C ASN A 76 -2.90 3.39 -3.14
N LEU A 77 -2.59 3.27 -1.86
CA LEU A 77 -2.69 4.41 -0.96
C LEU A 77 -1.68 5.49 -1.32
N SER A 78 -0.49 5.08 -1.71
CA SER A 78 0.56 6.03 -2.06
C SER A 78 0.19 6.77 -3.35
N LEU A 79 -0.36 6.07 -4.32
CA LEU A 79 -0.79 6.71 -5.56
C LEU A 79 -1.92 7.70 -5.30
N ASN A 80 -2.85 7.34 -4.44
CA ASN A 80 -3.93 8.26 -4.09
C ASN A 80 -3.39 9.49 -3.40
N ARG A 81 -2.42 9.32 -2.52
CA ARG A 81 -1.83 10.45 -1.83
C ARG A 81 -1.07 11.34 -2.81
N TYR A 82 -0.35 10.73 -3.74
CA TYR A 82 0.38 11.49 -4.75
C TYR A 82 -0.60 12.32 -5.56
N LYS A 83 -1.72 11.73 -5.93
CA LYS A 83 -2.74 12.42 -6.69
C LYS A 83 -3.28 13.61 -5.90
N GLN A 84 -3.58 13.42 -4.63
CA GLN A 84 -4.07 14.48 -3.79
C GLN A 84 -3.06 15.61 -3.67
N ASN A 85 -1.80 15.27 -3.47
CA ASN A 85 -0.76 16.27 -3.29
C ASN A 85 -0.57 17.12 -4.53
N THR A 86 -0.53 16.48 -5.69
CA THR A 86 -0.31 17.23 -6.92
C THR A 86 -1.52 18.07 -7.28
N THR A 87 -2.71 17.55 -7.05
CA THR A 87 -3.91 18.29 -7.32
C THR A 87 -3.98 19.53 -6.45
N LYS A 88 -3.64 19.38 -5.17
CA LYS A 88 -3.66 20.47 -4.28
C LYS A 88 -2.70 21.56 -4.68
N LYS A 89 -1.52 21.17 -5.10
CA LYS A 89 -0.50 22.12 -5.43
C LYS A 89 -0.74 22.83 -6.73
N ARG A 90 -1.24 22.10 -7.71
CA ARG A 90 -1.37 22.68 -8.99
C ARG A 90 -2.72 22.92 -9.44
N GLY A 91 -3.53 21.91 -9.41
CA GLY A 91 -4.89 22.05 -9.84
C GLY A 91 -5.02 22.17 -11.34
N PHE A 92 -4.03 21.79 -12.11
CA PHE A 92 -4.13 21.87 -13.53
C PHE A 92 -3.77 20.63 -14.24
N GLY A 93 -3.78 20.71 -15.53
CA GLY A 93 -3.52 19.57 -16.38
C GLY A 93 -2.17 18.94 -16.21
N GLN A 94 -1.21 19.67 -15.74
CA GLN A 94 0.09 19.06 -15.52
C GLN A 94 0.02 17.94 -14.54
N THR A 95 -0.92 17.99 -13.66
CA THR A 95 -1.10 16.93 -12.70
C THR A 95 -1.48 15.66 -13.41
N GLU A 96 -2.34 15.76 -14.38
CA GLU A 96 -2.76 14.61 -15.12
C GLU A 96 -1.60 13.99 -15.85
N LEU A 97 -0.76 14.82 -16.41
CA LEU A 97 0.37 14.32 -17.15
C LEU A 97 1.29 13.54 -16.23
N ALA A 98 1.52 14.08 -15.05
CA ALA A 98 2.37 13.40 -14.09
C ALA A 98 1.78 12.07 -13.68
N LEU A 99 0.49 11.99 -13.51
CA LEU A 99 -0.14 10.74 -13.14
C LEU A 99 -0.03 9.73 -14.26
N SER A 100 -0.16 10.20 -15.47
CA SER A 100 -0.05 9.30 -16.60
C SER A 100 1.34 8.69 -16.66
N GLU A 101 2.35 9.50 -16.43
CA GLU A 101 3.70 8.98 -16.44
C GLU A 101 3.90 7.99 -15.31
N LEU A 102 3.34 8.28 -14.16
CA LEU A 102 3.47 7.40 -13.03
C LEU A 102 2.81 6.07 -13.31
N GLU A 103 1.66 6.10 -13.93
CA GLU A 103 0.97 4.87 -14.28
C GLU A 103 1.79 4.05 -15.27
N ASP A 104 2.42 4.70 -16.20
CA ASP A 104 3.26 3.99 -17.14
C ASP A 104 4.46 3.36 -16.45
N CYS A 105 4.94 4.01 -15.42
CA CYS A 105 6.08 3.48 -14.71
C CYS A 105 5.72 2.32 -13.80
N ILE A 106 4.47 2.03 -13.63
CA ILE A 106 4.06 0.91 -12.81
C ILE A 106 3.35 -0.09 -13.66
N PRO A 107 4.02 -0.69 -14.54
CA PRO A 107 3.38 -1.56 -15.48
C PRO A 107 2.89 -2.81 -14.87
N ALA A 108 3.53 -3.20 -13.88
CA ALA A 108 3.13 -4.40 -13.30
C ALA A 108 1.77 -4.33 -12.87
N THR A 109 1.35 -3.19 -12.59
CA THR A 109 0.06 -3.13 -12.21
C THR A 109 -0.77 -3.34 -13.34
N SER A 110 -0.36 -2.96 -14.42
CA SER A 110 -1.23 -3.03 -15.45
C SER A 110 -1.60 -4.39 -15.69
N GLU A 111 -0.77 -5.26 -15.57
CA GLU A 111 -1.19 -6.48 -15.81
C GLU A 111 -1.99 -6.96 -14.85
N ASP A 112 -1.95 -6.39 -13.86
CA ASP A 112 -2.83 -6.75 -12.96
C ASP A 112 -4.03 -6.29 -13.26
N ARG A 113 -4.11 -5.39 -13.89
CA ARG A 113 -5.21 -4.87 -14.12
C ARG A 113 -5.85 -5.37 -15.06
N LYS A 114 -5.49 -5.71 -15.55
CA LYS A 114 -6.06 -6.25 -16.19
C LYS A 114 -6.43 -7.16 -15.85
N SER A 115 -6.24 -7.31 -15.26
CA SER A 115 -6.60 -8.04 -14.73
C SER A 115 -7.02 -7.88 -13.92
N VAL A 116 -6.97 -7.26 -13.86
CA VAL A 116 -7.19 -6.99 -13.24
C VAL A 116 -7.68 -6.94 -13.30
N VAL A 117 -7.78 -7.01 -13.62
CA VAL A 117 -7.95 -6.87 -13.73
C VAL A 117 -8.31 -6.90 -13.56
#